data_8e99edf0e767e5a9b7624082f7ed012b
#
_entry.id   8e99edf0e767e5a9b7624082f7ed012b
#
_cell.length_a   1.000
_cell.length_b   1.000
_cell.length_c   1.000
_cell.angle_alpha   90.00
_cell.angle_beta   90.00
_cell.angle_gamma   90.00
#
_symmetry.space_group_name_H-M   'P 1'
#
loop_
_entity.id
_entity.type
_entity.pdbx_description
1 polymer ?
#
loop_
_entity_poly.entity_id
_entity_poly.type
_entity_poly.pdbx_seq_one_letter_code
_entity_poly.pdbx_strand_id
1 'polypeptide(L)'
;MRGVTRRVLSVLAFLLMGALWGCQSRNLSPPPLDPDPMERSSYVVGVEDVLQISVWRNEELSVVVPVRSDGKISVPLVDDVQAEGLEVMEIKEVLTRELSEFITAPDVTVVVLEMNSRYVNVIGAVPRSGQIPLVKDLRVLEAIATMGGFSLFAKTGDVRIVRRQPDGSEIEFRFDYDAYIKGRAPGTNIVLRSGDTIIVPE
;
A
#
# COMPACT_ATOMS: atom_id res chain seq x y z
N MET A 1 -32.46 72.40 -22.22
CA MET A 1 -31.18 71.64 -22.39
C MET A 1 -30.76 70.90 -21.11
N ARG A 2 -31.68 70.34 -20.32
CA ARG A 2 -31.37 69.61 -19.03
C ARG A 2 -31.72 68.12 -19.04
N GLY A 3 -32.14 67.54 -20.17
CA GLY A 3 -32.61 66.13 -20.24
C GLY A 3 -31.63 65.16 -20.86
N VAL A 4 -30.63 65.54 -21.62
CA VAL A 4 -29.74 64.68 -22.39
C VAL A 4 -28.53 64.21 -21.57
N THR A 5 -28.02 65.05 -20.66
CA THR A 5 -26.87 64.75 -19.82
C THR A 5 -27.15 63.67 -18.78
N ARG A 6 -28.39 63.46 -18.32
CA ARG A 6 -28.74 62.41 -17.33
C ARG A 6 -28.81 61.01 -17.90
N ARG A 7 -29.14 60.89 -19.20
CA ARG A 7 -29.22 59.56 -19.86
C ARG A 7 -27.84 59.00 -20.29
N VAL A 8 -26.90 59.88 -20.59
CA VAL A 8 -25.54 59.48 -20.96
C VAL A 8 -24.75 58.98 -19.76
N LEU A 9 -24.98 59.60 -18.56
CA LEU A 9 -24.32 59.14 -17.32
C LEU A 9 -24.81 57.77 -16.85
N SER A 10 -26.08 57.40 -17.08
CA SER A 10 -26.64 56.11 -16.69
C SER A 10 -26.14 54.96 -17.58
N VAL A 11 -25.86 55.21 -18.84
CA VAL A 11 -25.35 54.20 -19.77
C VAL A 11 -23.85 53.93 -19.51
N LEU A 12 -23.09 54.97 -19.14
CA LEU A 12 -21.67 54.79 -18.79
C LEU A 12 -21.47 54.03 -17.45
N ALA A 13 -22.39 54.17 -16.49
CA ALA A 13 -22.35 53.45 -15.22
C ALA A 13 -22.67 51.94 -15.40
N PHE A 14 -23.50 51.58 -16.39
CA PHE A 14 -23.82 50.18 -16.68
C PHE A 14 -22.72 49.46 -17.46
N LEU A 15 -21.90 50.16 -18.25
CA LEU A 15 -20.77 49.60 -18.98
C LEU A 15 -19.52 49.34 -18.13
N LEU A 16 -19.39 50.02 -17.00
CA LEU A 16 -18.27 49.84 -16.04
C LEU A 16 -18.52 48.70 -15.02
N MET A 17 -19.75 48.21 -14.92
CA MET A 17 -20.10 47.12 -13.98
C MET A 17 -19.98 45.71 -14.57
N GLY A 18 -19.64 45.58 -15.87
CA GLY A 18 -19.50 44.32 -16.58
C GLY A 18 -18.07 43.72 -16.62
N ALA A 19 -17.05 44.41 -16.12
CA ALA A 19 -15.65 44.03 -16.27
C ALA A 19 -15.01 43.36 -15.04
N LEU A 20 -15.80 43.00 -14.01
CA LEU A 20 -15.32 42.35 -12.79
C LEU A 20 -15.72 40.86 -12.69
N TRP A 21 -15.98 40.19 -13.83
CA TRP A 21 -15.92 38.72 -13.80
C TRP A 21 -14.45 38.29 -13.85
N GLY A 22 -13.81 38.53 -12.70
CA GLY A 22 -12.48 38.06 -12.42
C GLY A 22 -12.45 36.54 -12.59
N CYS A 23 -11.40 36.08 -13.24
CA CYS A 23 -10.96 34.69 -13.25
C CYS A 23 -11.04 34.14 -11.84
N GLN A 24 -12.05 33.33 -11.55
CA GLN A 24 -12.09 32.50 -10.37
C GLN A 24 -11.06 31.40 -10.61
N SER A 25 -9.82 31.67 -10.25
CA SER A 25 -8.80 30.63 -10.12
C SER A 25 -9.40 29.59 -9.18
N ARG A 26 -9.72 28.42 -9.73
CA ARG A 26 -10.02 27.23 -8.93
C ARG A 26 -8.79 27.02 -8.03
N ASN A 27 -8.89 27.45 -6.79
CA ASN A 27 -8.01 26.98 -5.75
C ASN A 27 -8.26 25.46 -5.66
N LEU A 28 -7.49 24.70 -6.44
CA LEU A 28 -7.29 23.29 -6.18
C LEU A 28 -6.57 23.26 -4.85
N SER A 29 -7.34 23.11 -3.77
CA SER A 29 -6.73 22.68 -2.51
C SER A 29 -5.93 21.43 -2.84
N PRO A 30 -4.64 21.36 -2.48
CA PRO A 30 -3.91 20.12 -2.62
C PRO A 30 -4.73 19.04 -1.90
N PRO A 31 -4.79 17.81 -2.46
CA PRO A 31 -5.43 16.71 -1.75
C PRO A 31 -4.85 16.66 -0.34
N PRO A 32 -5.66 16.32 0.68
CA PRO A 32 -5.14 16.10 2.02
C PRO A 32 -3.90 15.24 1.88
N LEU A 33 -2.78 15.68 2.43
CA LEU A 33 -1.60 14.82 2.56
C LEU A 33 -2.11 13.59 3.30
N ASP A 34 -1.92 12.42 2.69
CA ASP A 34 -2.14 11.15 3.40
C ASP A 34 -1.45 11.29 4.77
N PRO A 35 -2.09 10.84 5.87
CA PRO A 35 -1.47 10.92 7.18
C PRO A 35 -0.06 10.36 7.06
N ASP A 36 0.89 11.09 7.64
CA ASP A 36 2.33 10.95 7.52
C ASP A 36 2.75 9.49 7.30
N PRO A 37 3.45 9.14 6.19
CA PRO A 37 3.95 7.79 5.96
C PRO A 37 4.96 7.34 7.04
N MET A 38 5.25 8.18 8.02
CA MET A 38 6.23 7.95 9.08
C MET A 38 5.70 7.22 10.31
N GLU A 39 4.44 6.88 10.42
CA GLU A 39 4.07 5.71 11.23
C GLU A 39 4.42 4.45 10.43
N ARG A 40 5.71 4.20 10.32
CA ARG A 40 6.22 2.90 9.87
C ARG A 40 5.73 1.88 10.89
N SER A 41 4.60 1.26 10.60
CA SER A 41 4.22 0.07 11.33
C SER A 41 5.38 -0.91 11.18
N SER A 42 5.95 -1.32 12.31
CA SER A 42 6.97 -2.36 12.35
C SER A 42 6.51 -3.56 11.53
N TYR A 43 7.44 -4.24 10.90
CA TYR A 43 7.11 -5.41 10.11
C TYR A 43 6.64 -6.53 11.03
N VAL A 44 5.41 -6.97 10.84
CA VAL A 44 4.84 -8.14 11.49
C VAL A 44 5.05 -9.35 10.58
N VAL A 45 5.70 -10.37 11.10
CA VAL A 45 6.02 -11.61 10.39
C VAL A 45 4.75 -12.41 10.10
N GLY A 46 4.69 -12.99 8.91
CA GLY A 46 3.59 -13.83 8.45
C GLY A 46 4.03 -15.20 7.96
N VAL A 47 3.05 -16.06 7.67
CA VAL A 47 3.28 -17.41 7.11
C VAL A 47 4.01 -17.29 5.77
N GLU A 48 4.92 -18.23 5.48
CA GLU A 48 5.80 -18.30 4.30
C GLU A 48 6.96 -17.30 4.30
N ASP A 49 7.05 -16.34 5.24
CA ASP A 49 8.24 -15.52 5.38
C ASP A 49 9.46 -16.38 5.70
N VAL A 50 10.64 -15.98 5.23
CA VAL A 50 11.89 -16.68 5.52
C VAL A 50 12.72 -15.84 6.47
N LEU A 51 13.03 -16.40 7.64
CA LEU A 51 13.83 -15.77 8.69
C LEU A 51 15.21 -16.37 8.75
N GLN A 52 16.21 -15.52 8.87
CA GLN A 52 17.55 -15.90 9.29
C GLN A 52 17.71 -15.60 10.77
N ILE A 53 18.02 -16.62 11.53
CA ILE A 53 18.33 -16.55 12.95
C ILE A 53 19.83 -16.81 13.09
N SER A 54 20.55 -15.87 13.67
CA SER A 54 21.98 -15.98 13.92
C SER A 54 22.25 -15.85 15.41
N VAL A 55 22.95 -16.83 15.98
CA VAL A 55 23.36 -16.86 17.38
C VAL A 55 24.87 -16.65 17.46
N TRP A 56 25.29 -15.54 18.06
CA TRP A 56 26.70 -15.15 18.11
C TRP A 56 27.57 -16.24 18.74
N ARG A 57 28.64 -16.63 18.06
CA ARG A 57 29.59 -17.72 18.45
C ARG A 57 28.97 -19.12 18.54
N ASN A 58 27.77 -19.34 18.00
CA ASN A 58 27.12 -20.65 17.96
C ASN A 58 26.54 -20.84 16.56
N GLU A 59 27.40 -21.20 15.58
CA GLU A 59 26.99 -21.40 14.19
C GLU A 59 26.01 -22.56 14.04
N GLU A 60 26.16 -23.60 14.89
CA GLU A 60 25.28 -24.76 14.92
C GLU A 60 23.83 -24.44 15.35
N LEU A 61 23.60 -23.31 16.01
CA LEU A 61 22.27 -22.80 16.36
C LEU A 61 21.76 -21.77 15.39
N SER A 62 22.60 -21.33 14.44
CA SER A 62 22.24 -20.35 13.43
C SER A 62 21.57 -21.04 12.24
N VAL A 63 20.36 -20.63 11.89
CA VAL A 63 19.54 -21.29 10.86
C VAL A 63 18.78 -20.31 10.01
N VAL A 64 18.45 -20.74 8.78
CA VAL A 64 17.47 -20.04 7.92
C VAL A 64 16.23 -20.93 7.86
N VAL A 65 15.11 -20.40 8.29
CA VAL A 65 13.87 -21.16 8.43
C VAL A 65 12.66 -20.40 7.85
N PRO A 66 11.76 -21.07 7.15
CA PRO A 66 10.47 -20.51 6.77
C PRO A 66 9.51 -20.52 7.95
N VAL A 67 8.61 -19.55 7.99
CA VAL A 67 7.44 -19.57 8.88
C VAL A 67 6.43 -20.57 8.29
N ARG A 68 6.16 -21.61 9.04
CA ARG A 68 5.26 -22.70 8.65
C ARG A 68 3.81 -22.25 8.61
N SER A 69 2.94 -23.09 8.02
CA SER A 69 1.49 -22.83 7.93
C SER A 69 0.76 -22.78 9.29
N ASP A 70 1.40 -23.28 10.37
CA ASP A 70 0.91 -23.16 11.74
C ASP A 70 1.42 -21.87 12.43
N GLY A 71 2.10 -20.98 11.70
CA GLY A 71 2.65 -19.73 12.19
C GLY A 71 3.92 -19.85 12.99
N LYS A 72 4.55 -21.03 13.05
CA LYS A 72 5.73 -21.29 13.86
C LYS A 72 6.99 -21.45 13.01
N ILE A 73 8.13 -21.26 13.68
CA ILE A 73 9.46 -21.58 13.19
C ILE A 73 10.09 -22.66 14.08
N SER A 74 10.95 -23.50 13.51
CA SER A 74 11.69 -24.52 14.27
C SER A 74 13.15 -24.12 14.38
N VAL A 75 13.64 -24.00 15.61
CA VAL A 75 14.99 -23.55 15.92
C VAL A 75 15.71 -24.62 16.76
N PRO A 76 16.98 -24.92 16.48
CA PRO A 76 17.74 -25.91 17.26
C PRO A 76 17.68 -25.59 18.76
N LEU A 77 17.52 -26.62 19.60
CA LEU A 77 17.38 -26.63 21.05
C LEU A 77 16.04 -26.07 21.59
N VAL A 78 15.39 -25.15 20.88
CA VAL A 78 14.17 -24.47 21.36
C VAL A 78 12.91 -25.10 20.76
N ASP A 79 13.08 -25.92 19.69
CA ASP A 79 12.01 -26.54 18.92
C ASP A 79 11.10 -25.51 18.22
N ASP A 80 9.80 -25.50 18.55
CA ASP A 80 8.80 -24.70 17.87
C ASP A 80 8.50 -23.37 18.57
N VAL A 81 8.76 -22.26 17.91
CA VAL A 81 8.52 -20.90 18.39
C VAL A 81 7.48 -20.20 17.52
N GLN A 82 6.51 -19.52 18.16
CA GLN A 82 5.55 -18.67 17.44
C GLN A 82 6.27 -17.49 16.79
N ALA A 83 6.06 -17.32 15.49
CA ALA A 83 6.64 -16.21 14.71
C ALA A 83 5.56 -15.36 14.03
N GLU A 84 4.51 -16.00 13.50
CA GLU A 84 3.40 -15.26 12.88
C GLU A 84 2.72 -14.33 13.88
N GLY A 85 2.47 -13.09 13.45
CA GLY A 85 1.82 -12.07 14.25
C GLY A 85 2.76 -11.31 15.18
N LEU A 86 4.04 -11.67 15.24
CA LEU A 86 5.07 -11.01 16.04
C LEU A 86 5.96 -10.11 15.17
N GLU A 87 6.51 -9.08 15.80
CA GLU A 87 7.58 -8.28 15.23
C GLU A 87 8.93 -9.00 15.34
N VAL A 88 9.87 -8.66 14.46
CA VAL A 88 11.22 -9.24 14.47
C VAL A 88 11.90 -9.12 15.83
N MET A 89 11.70 -7.98 16.52
CA MET A 89 12.27 -7.76 17.86
C MET A 89 11.64 -8.65 18.91
N GLU A 90 10.33 -8.89 18.85
CA GLU A 90 9.64 -9.79 19.76
C GLU A 90 10.11 -11.23 19.60
N ILE A 91 10.30 -11.68 18.33
CA ILE A 91 10.86 -13.01 18.05
C ILE A 91 12.27 -13.12 18.64
N LYS A 92 13.12 -12.09 18.45
CA LYS A 92 14.45 -12.05 19.06
C LYS A 92 14.40 -12.23 20.59
N GLU A 93 13.51 -11.49 21.26
CA GLU A 93 13.37 -11.55 22.72
C GLU A 93 12.93 -12.95 23.17
N VAL A 94 11.96 -13.56 22.49
CA VAL A 94 11.50 -14.93 22.77
C VAL A 94 12.67 -15.90 22.61
N LEU A 95 13.36 -15.87 21.47
CA LEU A 95 14.49 -16.78 21.19
C LEU A 95 15.63 -16.61 22.20
N THR A 96 15.96 -15.36 22.56
CA THR A 96 17.00 -15.08 23.55
C THR A 96 16.64 -15.67 24.91
N ARG A 97 15.39 -15.55 25.34
CA ARG A 97 14.91 -16.13 26.58
C ARG A 97 14.97 -17.65 26.58
N GLU A 98 14.43 -18.29 25.57
CA GLU A 98 14.38 -19.76 25.46
C GLU A 98 15.81 -20.35 25.38
N LEU A 99 16.68 -19.77 24.52
CA LEU A 99 18.07 -20.21 24.40
C LEU A 99 18.89 -20.01 25.70
N SER A 100 18.51 -19.08 26.57
CA SER A 100 19.20 -18.87 27.85
C SER A 100 19.12 -20.06 28.80
N GLU A 101 18.20 -21.00 28.55
CA GLU A 101 18.13 -22.26 29.31
C GLU A 101 19.27 -23.24 28.94
N PHE A 102 19.84 -23.11 27.75
CA PHE A 102 20.84 -24.03 27.19
C PHE A 102 22.23 -23.41 27.09
N ILE A 103 22.33 -22.08 26.85
CA ILE A 103 23.61 -21.40 26.69
C ILE A 103 23.67 -20.11 27.52
N THR A 104 24.86 -19.76 27.95
CA THR A 104 25.07 -18.55 28.78
C THR A 104 25.07 -17.31 27.91
N ALA A 105 24.19 -16.33 28.21
CA ALA A 105 24.08 -15.02 27.58
C ALA A 105 24.04 -15.09 26.02
N PRO A 106 22.99 -15.70 25.42
CA PRO A 106 22.85 -15.77 23.98
C PRO A 106 22.65 -14.37 23.38
N ASP A 107 23.40 -14.05 22.34
CA ASP A 107 23.18 -12.86 21.51
C ASP A 107 22.57 -13.30 20.18
N VAL A 108 21.28 -13.06 20.05
CA VAL A 108 20.45 -13.48 18.91
C VAL A 108 20.20 -12.33 17.98
N THR A 109 20.37 -12.54 16.69
CA THR A 109 19.95 -11.63 15.63
C THR A 109 18.94 -12.33 14.74
N VAL A 110 17.81 -11.67 14.48
CA VAL A 110 16.76 -12.15 13.56
C VAL A 110 16.66 -11.19 12.39
N VAL A 111 16.72 -11.71 11.16
CA VAL A 111 16.59 -10.95 9.92
C VAL A 111 15.54 -11.61 9.04
N VAL A 112 14.64 -10.82 8.46
CA VAL A 112 13.71 -11.29 7.43
C VAL A 112 14.46 -11.29 6.09
N LEU A 113 14.71 -12.49 5.53
CA LEU A 113 15.34 -12.65 4.23
C LEU A 113 14.34 -12.49 3.10
N GLU A 114 13.15 -13.07 3.25
CA GLU A 114 12.09 -13.05 2.25
C GLU A 114 10.75 -12.72 2.91
N MET A 115 10.06 -11.73 2.35
CA MET A 115 8.73 -11.29 2.79
C MET A 115 7.67 -11.88 1.87
N ASN A 116 7.36 -13.16 2.03
CA ASN A 116 6.43 -13.90 1.17
C ASN A 116 4.98 -13.81 1.66
N SER A 117 4.75 -13.42 2.91
CA SER A 117 3.43 -13.28 3.52
C SER A 117 2.65 -12.06 3.02
N ARG A 118 3.34 -11.08 2.42
CA ARG A 118 2.75 -9.80 1.98
C ARG A 118 2.82 -9.67 0.46
N TYR A 119 1.70 -9.87 -0.21
CA TYR A 119 1.61 -9.74 -1.67
C TYR A 119 0.25 -9.22 -2.11
N VAL A 120 0.18 -8.72 -3.34
CA VAL A 120 -1.05 -8.43 -4.07
C VAL A 120 -1.08 -9.23 -5.36
N ASN A 121 -2.26 -9.64 -5.79
CA ASN A 121 -2.46 -10.35 -7.05
C ASN A 121 -2.89 -9.37 -8.14
N VAL A 122 -2.38 -9.54 -9.36
CA VAL A 122 -2.83 -8.80 -10.54
C VAL A 122 -3.21 -9.80 -11.64
N ILE A 123 -4.45 -9.74 -12.09
CA ILE A 123 -4.99 -10.64 -13.10
C ILE A 123 -5.80 -9.89 -14.17
N GLY A 124 -6.00 -10.51 -15.33
CA GLY A 124 -6.80 -9.99 -16.43
C GLY A 124 -5.97 -9.32 -17.51
N ALA A 125 -6.47 -8.23 -18.08
CA ALA A 125 -5.92 -7.56 -19.26
C ALA A 125 -4.66 -6.75 -18.96
N VAL A 126 -3.61 -7.42 -18.47
CA VAL A 126 -2.25 -6.92 -18.27
C VAL A 126 -1.25 -7.79 -19.02
N PRO A 127 -0.09 -7.27 -19.45
CA PRO A 127 0.94 -8.07 -20.13
C PRO A 127 1.48 -9.23 -19.31
N ARG A 128 1.55 -9.06 -17.97
CA ARG A 128 1.99 -10.10 -17.03
C ARG A 128 1.02 -10.17 -15.87
N SER A 129 0.41 -11.33 -15.65
CA SER A 129 -0.41 -11.61 -14.47
C SER A 129 0.42 -12.33 -13.42
N GLY A 130 0.14 -12.10 -12.14
CA GLY A 130 0.84 -12.77 -11.06
C GLY A 130 0.81 -12.00 -9.74
N GLN A 131 1.70 -12.38 -8.85
CA GLN A 131 1.86 -11.77 -7.53
C GLN A 131 2.93 -10.68 -7.54
N ILE A 132 2.70 -9.61 -6.78
CA ILE A 132 3.68 -8.56 -6.51
C ILE A 132 3.93 -8.54 -5.00
N PRO A 133 5.19 -8.68 -4.55
CA PRO A 133 5.52 -8.54 -3.13
C PRO A 133 5.21 -7.11 -2.64
N LEU A 134 4.54 -7.00 -1.51
CA LEU A 134 4.18 -5.73 -0.91
C LEU A 134 5.26 -5.28 0.10
N VAL A 135 6.43 -4.88 -0.42
CA VAL A 135 7.59 -4.45 0.39
C VAL A 135 7.44 -3.03 0.92
N LYS A 136 6.65 -2.21 0.23
CA LYS A 136 6.36 -0.80 0.56
C LYS A 136 4.91 -0.48 0.24
N ASP A 137 4.45 0.68 0.63
CA ASP A 137 3.16 1.18 0.20
C ASP A 137 3.09 1.19 -1.33
N LEU A 138 2.14 0.43 -1.86
CA LEU A 138 1.93 0.25 -3.29
C LEU A 138 0.49 0.70 -3.62
N ARG A 139 0.35 1.51 -4.65
CA ARG A 139 -0.97 1.93 -5.13
C ARG A 139 -1.37 1.12 -6.38
N VAL A 140 -2.67 1.12 -6.69
CA VAL A 140 -3.22 0.35 -7.82
C VAL A 140 -2.49 0.62 -9.13
N LEU A 141 -2.25 1.90 -9.45
CA LEU A 141 -1.56 2.27 -10.70
C LEU A 141 -0.12 1.75 -10.74
N GLU A 142 0.61 1.80 -9.62
CA GLU A 142 1.98 1.30 -9.53
C GLU A 142 2.04 -0.22 -9.70
N ALA A 143 1.07 -0.93 -9.11
CA ALA A 143 0.96 -2.38 -9.28
C ALA A 143 0.72 -2.76 -10.75
N ILE A 144 -0.21 -2.09 -11.43
CA ILE A 144 -0.47 -2.31 -12.85
C ILE A 144 0.76 -1.96 -13.69
N ALA A 145 1.46 -0.86 -13.39
CA ALA A 145 2.69 -0.47 -14.08
C ALA A 145 3.81 -1.51 -13.91
N THR A 146 3.95 -2.11 -12.71
CA THR A 146 4.90 -3.20 -12.43
C THR A 146 4.62 -4.44 -13.30
N MET A 147 3.36 -4.71 -13.62
CA MET A 147 2.95 -5.80 -14.51
C MET A 147 3.05 -5.47 -16.01
N GLY A 148 3.58 -4.30 -16.34
CA GLY A 148 3.81 -3.86 -17.74
C GLY A 148 2.71 -2.95 -18.29
N GLY A 149 1.82 -2.43 -17.41
CA GLY A 149 0.72 -1.55 -17.77
C GLY A 149 -0.54 -2.30 -18.19
N PHE A 150 -1.39 -1.60 -18.93
CA PHE A 150 -2.62 -2.18 -19.49
C PHE A 150 -2.36 -2.86 -20.84
N SER A 151 -3.01 -3.97 -21.09
CA SER A 151 -3.02 -4.57 -22.43
C SER A 151 -3.88 -3.75 -23.40
N LEU A 152 -3.79 -4.07 -24.71
CA LEU A 152 -4.52 -3.34 -25.76
C LEU A 152 -6.05 -3.37 -25.61
N PHE A 153 -6.58 -4.44 -25.00
CA PHE A 153 -8.02 -4.65 -24.86
C PHE A 153 -8.55 -4.36 -23.44
N ALA A 154 -7.70 -3.81 -22.58
CA ALA A 154 -8.06 -3.54 -21.20
C ALA A 154 -9.15 -2.46 -21.09
N LYS A 155 -10.18 -2.71 -20.30
CA LYS A 155 -11.16 -1.70 -19.86
C LYS A 155 -10.59 -0.88 -18.71
N THR A 156 -9.80 0.13 -19.06
CA THR A 156 -9.02 0.96 -18.11
C THR A 156 -9.89 1.76 -17.14
N GLY A 157 -11.14 2.05 -17.49
CA GLY A 157 -12.09 2.76 -16.63
C GLY A 157 -12.82 1.86 -15.62
N ASP A 158 -12.58 0.54 -15.60
CA ASP A 158 -13.35 -0.42 -14.79
C ASP A 158 -12.46 -1.44 -14.06
N VAL A 159 -11.28 -1.01 -13.63
CA VAL A 159 -10.39 -1.87 -12.83
C VAL A 159 -11.02 -2.09 -11.46
N ARG A 160 -11.07 -3.35 -11.02
CA ARG A 160 -11.63 -3.75 -9.74
C ARG A 160 -10.55 -4.22 -8.79
N ILE A 161 -10.67 -3.86 -7.53
CA ILE A 161 -9.80 -4.32 -6.46
C ILE A 161 -10.66 -5.05 -5.45
N VAL A 162 -10.46 -6.34 -5.30
CA VAL A 162 -11.17 -7.18 -4.34
C VAL A 162 -10.29 -7.35 -3.11
N ARG A 163 -10.83 -6.96 -1.96
CA ARG A 163 -10.17 -7.08 -0.65
C ARG A 163 -10.98 -7.99 0.26
N ARG A 164 -10.36 -9.06 0.73
CA ARG A 164 -10.96 -9.94 1.73
C ARG A 164 -10.84 -9.32 3.12
N GLN A 165 -11.95 -9.34 3.87
CA GLN A 165 -12.01 -8.88 5.24
C GLN A 165 -11.72 -10.03 6.22
N PRO A 166 -11.37 -9.72 7.49
CA PRO A 166 -11.12 -10.76 8.51
C PRO A 166 -12.34 -11.65 8.80
N ASP A 167 -13.57 -11.16 8.56
CA ASP A 167 -14.81 -11.91 8.71
C ASP A 167 -15.11 -12.84 7.52
N GLY A 168 -14.22 -12.88 6.51
CA GLY A 168 -14.37 -13.65 5.28
C GLY A 168 -15.20 -12.97 4.19
N SER A 169 -15.81 -11.82 4.45
CA SER A 169 -16.49 -11.02 3.42
C SER A 169 -15.48 -10.38 2.46
N GLU A 170 -15.97 -9.98 1.28
CA GLU A 170 -15.16 -9.29 0.28
C GLU A 170 -15.70 -7.88 0.05
N ILE A 171 -14.81 -6.91 -0.04
CA ILE A 171 -15.13 -5.54 -0.42
C ILE A 171 -14.48 -5.27 -1.78
N GLU A 172 -15.27 -4.70 -2.69
CA GLU A 172 -14.80 -4.30 -4.00
C GLU A 172 -14.59 -2.78 -4.04
N PHE A 173 -13.39 -2.36 -4.49
CA PHE A 173 -13.08 -0.98 -4.85
C PHE A 173 -12.94 -0.89 -6.36
N ARG A 174 -13.22 0.28 -6.90
CA ARG A 174 -13.09 0.56 -8.34
C ARG A 174 -12.03 1.62 -8.59
N PHE A 175 -11.13 1.35 -9.52
CA PHE A 175 -10.17 2.30 -10.03
C PHE A 175 -10.50 2.64 -11.48
N ASP A 176 -10.80 3.91 -11.73
CA ASP A 176 -11.05 4.46 -13.06
C ASP A 176 -9.80 5.22 -13.52
N TYR A 177 -8.95 4.54 -14.30
CA TYR A 177 -7.74 5.13 -14.84
C TYR A 177 -8.02 6.30 -15.78
N ASP A 178 -9.08 6.23 -16.60
CA ASP A 178 -9.41 7.28 -17.56
C ASP A 178 -9.88 8.57 -16.88
N ALA A 179 -10.57 8.45 -15.77
CA ALA A 179 -10.93 9.57 -14.93
C ALA A 179 -9.73 10.07 -14.11
N TYR A 180 -8.90 9.15 -13.61
CA TYR A 180 -7.72 9.46 -12.82
C TYR A 180 -6.71 10.34 -13.59
N ILE A 181 -6.33 9.96 -14.81
CA ILE A 181 -5.39 10.74 -15.63
C ILE A 181 -5.93 12.13 -16.04
N LYS A 182 -7.25 12.30 -16.01
CA LYS A 182 -7.91 13.59 -16.25
C LYS A 182 -8.11 14.39 -14.94
N GLY A 183 -7.57 13.93 -13.82
CA GLY A 183 -7.69 14.57 -12.51
C GLY A 183 -9.10 14.56 -11.91
N ARG A 184 -10.03 13.74 -12.43
CA ARG A 184 -11.43 13.70 -12.00
C ARG A 184 -11.72 12.73 -10.86
N ALA A 185 -10.90 11.68 -10.68
CA ALA A 185 -11.09 10.64 -9.69
C ALA A 185 -9.76 10.26 -8.98
N PRO A 186 -9.03 11.23 -8.37
CA PRO A 186 -7.73 10.95 -7.75
C PRO A 186 -7.82 9.95 -6.58
N GLY A 187 -8.93 9.93 -5.84
CA GLY A 187 -9.12 9.03 -4.70
C GLY A 187 -9.34 7.56 -5.08
N THR A 188 -9.50 7.23 -6.37
CA THR A 188 -9.69 5.82 -6.79
C THR A 188 -8.37 5.04 -6.85
N ASN A 189 -7.22 5.72 -6.91
CA ASN A 189 -5.89 5.10 -6.84
C ASN A 189 -5.52 4.81 -5.38
N ILE A 190 -6.21 3.85 -4.78
CA ILE A 190 -6.06 3.50 -3.36
C ILE A 190 -4.73 2.81 -3.08
N VAL A 191 -4.31 2.85 -1.80
CA VAL A 191 -3.20 2.04 -1.28
C VAL A 191 -3.67 0.60 -1.14
N LEU A 192 -2.87 -0.32 -1.66
CA LEU A 192 -3.13 -1.75 -1.62
C LEU A 192 -2.73 -2.33 -0.27
N ARG A 193 -3.43 -3.40 0.12
CA ARG A 193 -3.12 -4.19 1.31
C ARG A 193 -2.76 -5.62 0.91
N SER A 194 -2.06 -6.32 1.79
CA SER A 194 -1.76 -7.74 1.58
C SER A 194 -3.03 -8.54 1.33
N GLY A 195 -3.00 -9.41 0.32
CA GLY A 195 -4.13 -10.23 -0.10
C GLY A 195 -5.09 -9.55 -1.09
N ASP A 196 -4.90 -8.25 -1.42
CA ASP A 196 -5.72 -7.59 -2.44
C ASP A 196 -5.52 -8.26 -3.80
N THR A 197 -6.61 -8.37 -4.56
CA THR A 197 -6.59 -8.85 -5.95
C THR A 197 -7.08 -7.76 -6.89
N ILE A 198 -6.21 -7.33 -7.79
CA ILE A 198 -6.52 -6.37 -8.85
C ILE A 198 -6.99 -7.16 -10.07
N ILE A 199 -8.19 -6.84 -10.55
CA ILE A 199 -8.80 -7.45 -11.73
C ILE A 199 -8.91 -6.37 -12.80
N VAL A 200 -8.18 -6.54 -13.90
CA VAL A 200 -8.25 -5.66 -15.07
C VAL A 200 -9.14 -6.33 -16.13
N PRO A 201 -10.37 -5.86 -16.37
CA PRO A 201 -11.27 -6.47 -17.37
C PRO A 201 -10.81 -6.22 -18.80
N GLU A 202 -11.30 -7.09 -19.72
CA GLU A 202 -11.18 -6.94 -21.18
C GLU A 202 -12.36 -6.20 -21.77
#